data_fbe7b882d9a1a4af19ff8fa82c845907
#
_entry.id   fbe7b882d9a1a4af19ff8fa82c845907
#
_cell.length_a   1.000
_cell.length_b   1.000
_cell.length_c   1.000
_cell.angle_alpha   90.00
_cell.angle_beta   90.00
_cell.angle_gamma   90.00
#
_symmetry.space_group_name_H-M   'P 1'
#
loop_
_entity.id
_entity.type
_entity.pdbx_description
1 polymer ?
#
loop_
_entity_poly.entity_id
_entity_poly.type
_entity_poly.pdbx_seq_one_letter_code
_entity_poly.pdbx_strand_id
1 'polypeptide(L)'
;MRERSDDTLETPITSMIDIVFLLIIFFVVTAQVDKDVVDESITLAQAKNAPAIDAVDPRSVTINLNKDGKINVALQPMSISQLQQLLLAMRTQAGSAIPVLIRCDYETQFRHIDRVMQAAASTGLYRVRLIAEATGG
;
A
#
# COMPACT_ATOMS: atom_id res chain seq x y z
N MET A 1 -0.86 19.43 -70.38
CA MET A 1 -1.39 19.74 -69.03
C MET A 1 -0.96 18.67 -68.06
N ARG A 2 0.02 18.94 -67.23
CA ARG A 2 0.45 18.03 -66.19
C ARG A 2 -0.47 18.25 -65.02
N GLU A 3 -1.32 17.28 -64.73
CA GLU A 3 -2.01 17.19 -63.47
C GLU A 3 -0.97 17.00 -62.38
N ARG A 4 -0.74 18.00 -61.55
CA ARG A 4 -0.10 17.85 -60.27
C ARG A 4 -1.09 17.07 -59.40
N SER A 5 -0.82 15.81 -59.20
CA SER A 5 -1.37 15.09 -58.09
C SER A 5 -0.89 15.83 -56.84
N ASP A 6 -1.76 16.55 -56.21
CA ASP A 6 -1.55 16.96 -54.83
C ASP A 6 -1.55 15.69 -53.99
N ASP A 7 -0.40 15.08 -53.90
CA ASP A 7 -0.10 14.12 -52.83
C ASP A 7 -0.11 14.91 -51.53
N THR A 8 -1.30 15.15 -51.05
CA THR A 8 -1.46 15.57 -49.68
C THR A 8 -0.92 14.43 -48.84
N LEU A 9 0.30 14.61 -48.37
CA LEU A 9 0.87 13.77 -47.31
C LEU A 9 -0.03 13.91 -46.10
N GLU A 10 -1.12 13.15 -46.10
CA GLU A 10 -1.92 12.99 -44.92
C GLU A 10 -1.06 12.26 -43.90
N THR A 11 -0.43 13.05 -43.03
CA THR A 11 0.23 12.52 -41.83
C THR A 11 -0.82 11.72 -41.11
N PRO A 12 -0.61 10.42 -40.83
CA PRO A 12 -1.62 9.59 -40.19
C PRO A 12 -1.79 10.07 -38.74
N ILE A 13 -2.67 11.00 -38.53
CA ILE A 13 -3.04 11.58 -37.23
C ILE A 13 -3.49 10.44 -36.28
N THR A 14 -4.16 9.44 -36.82
CA THR A 14 -4.62 8.28 -36.07
C THR A 14 -3.46 7.51 -35.42
N SER A 15 -2.34 7.33 -36.13
CA SER A 15 -1.14 6.68 -35.58
C SER A 15 -0.48 7.51 -34.51
N MET A 16 -0.48 8.85 -34.67
CA MET A 16 0.08 9.75 -33.66
C MET A 16 -0.75 9.78 -32.38
N ILE A 17 -2.09 9.76 -32.51
CA ILE A 17 -3.00 9.68 -31.37
C ILE A 17 -2.81 8.36 -30.63
N ASP A 18 -2.61 7.25 -31.34
CA ASP A 18 -2.39 5.94 -30.74
C ASP A 18 -1.13 5.92 -29.90
N ILE A 19 -0.01 6.47 -30.42
CA ILE A 19 1.24 6.57 -29.66
C ILE A 19 1.06 7.43 -28.41
N VAL A 20 0.38 8.56 -28.51
CA VAL A 20 0.11 9.42 -27.35
C VAL A 20 -0.77 8.70 -26.33
N PHE A 21 -1.79 7.98 -26.81
CA PHE A 21 -2.69 7.21 -25.96
C PHE A 21 -1.94 6.08 -25.22
N LEU A 22 -1.07 5.35 -25.91
CA LEU A 22 -0.23 4.32 -25.31
C LEU A 22 0.73 4.90 -24.26
N LEU A 23 1.31 6.06 -24.52
CA LEU A 23 2.14 6.78 -23.55
C LEU A 23 1.34 7.17 -22.32
N ILE A 24 0.13 7.67 -22.47
CA ILE A 24 -0.74 8.04 -21.36
C ILE A 24 -1.09 6.81 -20.53
N ILE A 25 -1.46 5.71 -21.16
CA ILE A 25 -1.73 4.44 -20.46
C ILE A 25 -0.49 3.95 -19.72
N PHE A 26 0.67 4.01 -20.37
CA PHE A 26 1.93 3.64 -19.74
C PHE A 26 2.21 4.48 -18.49
N PHE A 27 2.06 5.80 -18.56
CA PHE A 27 2.24 6.68 -17.42
C PHE A 27 1.22 6.42 -16.30
N VAL A 28 -0.03 6.17 -16.65
CA VAL A 28 -1.07 5.86 -15.67
C VAL A 28 -0.76 4.56 -14.94
N VAL A 29 -0.36 3.52 -15.68
CA VAL A 29 -0.01 2.22 -15.09
C VAL A 29 1.25 2.33 -14.23
N THR A 30 2.29 3.01 -14.71
CA THR A 30 3.52 3.18 -13.93
C THR A 30 3.31 4.05 -12.69
N ALA A 31 2.48 5.08 -12.76
CA ALA A 31 2.13 5.90 -11.61
C ALA A 31 1.34 5.12 -10.54
N GLN A 32 0.62 4.08 -10.94
CA GLN A 32 -0.05 3.20 -9.97
C GLN A 32 0.91 2.21 -9.31
N VAL A 33 1.93 1.76 -10.01
CA VAL A 33 2.94 0.86 -9.46
C VAL A 33 3.75 1.55 -8.35
N ASP A 34 4.01 2.84 -8.47
CA ASP A 34 4.69 3.60 -7.43
C ASP A 34 3.88 3.76 -6.13
N LYS A 35 2.58 3.51 -6.17
CA LYS A 35 1.73 3.55 -4.97
C LYS A 35 1.83 2.30 -4.10
N ASP A 36 2.33 1.21 -4.63
CA ASP A 36 2.63 0.01 -3.84
C ASP A 36 3.96 0.15 -3.08
N VAL A 37 4.69 1.20 -3.33
CA VAL A 37 5.92 1.49 -2.61
C VAL A 37 5.58 2.12 -1.27
N VAL A 38 5.73 1.32 -0.25
CA VAL A 38 6.05 1.68 1.13
C VAL A 38 5.61 3.09 1.52
N ASP A 39 4.66 3.15 2.42
CA ASP A 39 4.37 4.41 3.13
C ASP A 39 5.69 4.98 3.69
N GLU A 40 6.26 5.97 2.99
CA GLU A 40 7.54 6.60 3.34
C GLU A 40 7.48 7.28 4.72
N SER A 41 6.30 7.41 5.30
CA SER A 41 6.15 7.90 6.66
C SER A 41 6.70 6.93 7.71
N ILE A 42 6.93 5.68 7.32
CA ILE A 42 7.56 4.68 8.16
C ILE A 42 8.96 4.44 7.66
N THR A 43 9.91 4.95 8.38
CA THR A 43 11.32 4.66 8.10
C THR A 43 11.59 3.22 8.49
N LEU A 44 11.74 2.37 7.48
CA LEU A 44 12.05 0.97 7.65
C LEU A 44 13.45 0.82 8.25
N ALA A 45 13.53 0.35 9.48
CA ALA A 45 14.80 -0.09 10.00
C ALA A 45 15.14 -1.44 9.41
N GLN A 46 16.25 -1.48 8.77
CA GLN A 46 16.92 -2.75 8.52
C GLN A 46 17.46 -3.28 9.85
N ALA A 47 16.65 -4.05 10.55
CA ALA A 47 17.19 -4.91 11.58
C ALA A 47 18.07 -5.95 10.88
N LYS A 48 19.37 -5.82 11.00
CA LYS A 48 20.36 -6.71 10.36
C LYS A 48 20.20 -8.19 10.76
N ASN A 49 19.31 -8.51 11.68
CA ASN A 49 19.09 -9.86 12.22
C ASN A 49 17.59 -10.19 12.38
N ALA A 50 16.69 -9.50 11.68
CA ALA A 50 15.31 -9.96 11.65
C ALA A 50 15.25 -11.29 10.90
N PRO A 51 14.64 -12.35 11.49
CA PRO A 51 14.42 -13.57 10.74
C PRO A 51 13.66 -13.24 9.48
N ALA A 52 14.06 -13.85 8.34
CA ALA A 52 13.37 -13.70 7.09
C ALA A 52 11.88 -13.86 7.33
N ILE A 53 11.11 -12.82 7.04
CA ILE A 53 9.66 -12.90 7.12
C ILE A 53 9.25 -13.86 6.02
N ASP A 54 8.86 -15.06 6.40
CA ASP A 54 8.29 -16.02 5.49
C ASP A 54 7.17 -15.34 4.69
N ALA A 55 7.06 -15.70 3.42
CA ALA A 55 6.20 -15.09 2.44
C ALA A 55 4.91 -14.54 3.04
N VAL A 56 4.67 -13.25 2.85
CA VAL A 56 3.47 -12.56 3.34
C VAL A 56 2.25 -13.27 2.77
N ASP A 57 1.40 -13.81 3.63
CA ASP A 57 0.12 -14.39 3.21
C ASP A 57 -0.67 -13.29 2.47
N PRO A 58 -1.13 -13.50 1.22
CA PRO A 58 -1.88 -12.49 0.47
C PRO A 58 -3.19 -12.07 1.16
N ARG A 59 -3.64 -12.84 2.16
CA ARG A 59 -4.79 -12.48 2.99
C ARG A 59 -4.42 -11.68 4.23
N SER A 60 -3.13 -11.40 4.44
CA SER A 60 -2.69 -10.64 5.61
C SER A 60 -3.07 -9.16 5.49
N VAL A 61 -3.39 -8.57 6.62
CA VAL A 61 -3.63 -7.13 6.74
C VAL A 61 -2.39 -6.47 7.34
N THR A 62 -1.83 -5.52 6.63
CA THR A 62 -0.72 -4.73 7.13
C THR A 62 -1.21 -3.38 7.61
N ILE A 63 -1.01 -3.11 8.89
CA ILE A 63 -1.35 -1.84 9.54
C ILE A 63 -0.06 -1.07 9.77
N ASN A 64 0.06 0.10 9.18
CA ASN A 64 1.19 0.98 9.36
C ASN A 64 0.87 2.03 10.41
N LEU A 65 1.72 2.15 11.42
CA LEU A 65 1.55 3.09 12.52
C LEU A 65 2.78 4.01 12.58
N ASN A 66 2.58 5.29 12.33
CA ASN A 66 3.67 6.25 12.40
C ASN A 66 3.95 6.70 13.84
N LYS A 67 5.04 7.43 14.03
CA LYS A 67 5.44 7.95 15.35
C LYS A 67 4.41 8.87 15.99
N ASP A 68 3.58 9.53 15.20
CA ASP A 68 2.51 10.44 15.69
C ASP A 68 1.22 9.69 16.07
N GLY A 69 1.20 8.37 15.87
CA GLY A 69 0.03 7.54 16.15
C GLY A 69 -0.99 7.48 15.02
N LYS A 70 -0.64 7.95 13.84
CA LYS A 70 -1.50 7.85 12.65
C LYS A 70 -1.47 6.44 12.08
N ILE A 71 -2.64 5.93 11.74
CA ILE A 71 -2.84 4.58 11.21
C ILE A 71 -3.10 4.68 9.73
N ASN A 72 -2.35 3.89 8.95
CA ASN A 72 -2.55 3.71 7.52
C ASN A 72 -2.70 2.22 7.19
N VAL A 73 -3.68 1.90 6.40
CA VAL A 73 -3.86 0.56 5.82
C VAL A 73 -4.01 0.73 4.33
N ALA A 74 -3.19 0.03 3.56
CA ALA A 74 -3.17 0.13 2.09
C ALA A 74 -3.08 1.60 1.62
N LEU A 75 -2.21 2.40 2.26
CA LEU A 75 -2.01 3.84 2.00
C LEU A 75 -3.23 4.73 2.29
N GLN A 76 -4.25 4.19 2.94
CA GLN A 76 -5.42 4.96 3.37
C GLN A 76 -5.32 5.30 4.86
N PRO A 77 -5.31 6.58 5.23
CA PRO A 77 -5.37 6.96 6.63
C PRO A 77 -6.73 6.60 7.21
N MET A 78 -6.74 6.08 8.42
CA MET A 78 -7.99 5.71 9.08
C MET A 78 -7.92 5.91 10.59
N SER A 79 -9.09 6.07 11.19
CA SER A 79 -9.24 6.13 12.65
C SER A 79 -9.28 4.71 13.24
N ILE A 80 -9.17 4.64 14.56
CA ILE A 80 -9.33 3.35 15.30
C ILE A 80 -10.69 2.72 15.01
N SER A 81 -11.75 3.51 14.97
CA SER A 81 -13.10 2.99 14.66
C SER A 81 -13.19 2.41 13.26
N GLN A 82 -12.63 3.10 12.29
CA GLN A 82 -12.57 2.61 10.90
C GLN A 82 -11.72 1.34 10.78
N LEU A 83 -10.60 1.28 11.50
CA LEU A 83 -9.75 0.09 11.56
C LEU A 83 -10.52 -1.11 12.14
N GLN A 84 -11.24 -0.93 13.24
CA GLN A 84 -12.06 -1.98 13.84
C GLN A 84 -13.12 -2.49 12.87
N GLN A 85 -13.82 -1.61 12.16
CA GLN A 85 -14.81 -1.99 11.17
C GLN A 85 -14.19 -2.77 10.00
N LEU A 86 -13.03 -2.34 9.52
CA LEU A 86 -12.30 -3.03 8.47
C LEU A 86 -11.89 -4.44 8.91
N LEU A 87 -11.28 -4.57 10.08
CA LEU A 87 -10.83 -5.85 10.61
C LEU A 87 -12.01 -6.79 10.88
N LEU A 88 -13.12 -6.27 11.38
CA LEU A 88 -14.32 -7.05 11.61
C LEU A 88 -14.93 -7.55 10.30
N ALA A 89 -14.98 -6.72 9.27
CA ALA A 89 -15.44 -7.11 7.93
C ALA A 89 -14.56 -8.20 7.34
N MET A 90 -13.24 -8.08 7.48
CA MET A 90 -12.29 -9.09 6.99
C MET A 90 -12.44 -10.41 7.74
N ARG A 91 -12.62 -10.35 9.06
CA ARG A 91 -12.90 -11.56 9.86
C ARG A 91 -14.17 -12.27 9.38
N THR A 92 -15.21 -11.52 9.08
CA THR A 92 -16.47 -12.08 8.59
C THR A 92 -16.30 -12.78 7.24
N GLN A 93 -15.45 -12.22 6.37
CA GLN A 93 -15.22 -12.76 5.02
C GLN A 93 -14.26 -13.95 5.00
N ALA A 94 -13.19 -13.91 5.78
CA ALA A 94 -12.07 -14.84 5.68
C ALA A 94 -11.74 -15.58 6.97
N GLY A 95 -12.48 -15.35 8.06
CA GLY A 95 -12.31 -16.04 9.34
C GLY A 95 -11.35 -15.36 10.30
N SER A 96 -11.19 -15.92 11.49
CA SER A 96 -10.39 -15.34 12.58
C SER A 96 -8.88 -15.62 12.49
N ALA A 97 -8.46 -16.42 11.54
CA ALA A 97 -7.05 -16.82 11.35
C ALA A 97 -6.27 -15.91 10.40
N ILE A 98 -6.83 -14.79 9.99
CA ILE A 98 -6.14 -13.82 9.11
C ILE A 98 -4.94 -13.24 9.85
N PRO A 99 -3.73 -13.28 9.27
CA PRO A 99 -2.58 -12.64 9.86
C PRO A 99 -2.73 -11.12 9.84
N VAL A 100 -2.53 -10.48 10.97
CA VAL A 100 -2.48 -9.03 11.10
C VAL A 100 -1.04 -8.63 11.40
N LEU A 101 -0.45 -7.84 10.53
CA LEU A 101 0.89 -7.33 10.68
C LEU A 101 0.84 -5.86 11.06
N ILE A 102 1.32 -5.52 12.24
CA ILE A 102 1.44 -4.12 12.70
C ILE A 102 2.88 -3.70 12.50
N ARG A 103 3.09 -2.75 11.61
CA ARG A 103 4.39 -2.13 11.37
C ARG A 103 4.39 -0.78 12.05
N CYS A 104 5.30 -0.56 12.96
CA CYS A 104 5.43 0.72 13.66
C CYS A 104 6.84 1.26 13.55
N ASP A 105 6.96 2.58 13.60
CA ASP A 105 8.24 3.24 13.73
C ASP A 105 8.84 2.96 15.12
N TYR A 106 10.14 2.81 15.18
CA TYR A 106 10.88 2.65 16.42
C TYR A 106 10.58 3.75 17.45
N GLU A 107 10.33 4.98 17.01
CA GLU A 107 10.00 6.12 17.87
C GLU A 107 8.52 6.16 18.27
N THR A 108 7.72 5.23 17.81
CA THR A 108 6.29 5.19 18.12
C THR A 108 6.08 4.89 19.61
N GLN A 109 5.30 5.73 20.27
CA GLN A 109 4.97 5.52 21.68
C GLN A 109 4.12 4.26 21.85
N PHE A 110 4.41 3.48 22.88
CA PHE A 110 3.73 2.22 23.14
C PHE A 110 2.20 2.38 23.27
N ARG A 111 1.71 3.50 23.81
CA ARG A 111 0.28 3.79 23.91
C ARG A 111 -0.46 3.69 22.57
N HIS A 112 0.19 4.10 21.48
CA HIS A 112 -0.40 4.02 20.14
C HIS A 112 -0.42 2.58 19.63
N ILE A 113 0.65 1.84 19.90
CA ILE A 113 0.75 0.42 19.56
C ILE A 113 -0.30 -0.37 20.32
N ASP A 114 -0.42 -0.15 21.61
CA ASP A 114 -1.40 -0.82 22.47
C ASP A 114 -2.84 -0.58 22.01
N ARG A 115 -3.14 0.65 21.61
CA ARG A 115 -4.46 1.01 21.08
C ARG A 115 -4.81 0.24 19.82
N VAL A 116 -3.85 0.09 18.90
CA VAL A 116 -4.04 -0.70 17.67
C VAL A 116 -4.15 -2.19 17.97
N MET A 117 -3.33 -2.70 18.88
CA MET A 117 -3.40 -4.10 19.30
C MET A 117 -4.73 -4.44 19.97
N GLN A 118 -5.24 -3.56 20.82
CA GLN A 118 -6.55 -3.73 21.44
C GLN A 118 -7.68 -3.71 20.40
N ALA A 119 -7.59 -2.82 19.41
CA ALA A 119 -8.54 -2.76 18.32
C ALA A 119 -8.57 -4.08 17.53
N ALA A 120 -7.42 -4.64 17.22
CA ALA A 120 -7.31 -5.93 16.55
C ALA A 120 -7.85 -7.07 17.42
N ALA A 121 -7.48 -7.11 18.70
CA ALA A 121 -7.94 -8.12 19.63
C ALA A 121 -9.46 -8.10 19.84
N SER A 122 -10.07 -6.91 19.88
CA SER A 122 -11.52 -6.76 20.04
C SER A 122 -12.33 -7.36 18.90
N THR A 123 -11.74 -7.48 17.71
CA THR A 123 -12.37 -8.12 16.55
C THR A 123 -12.25 -9.64 16.56
N GLY A 124 -11.49 -10.22 17.51
CA GLY A 124 -11.28 -11.67 17.61
C GLY A 124 -10.18 -12.23 16.73
N LEU A 125 -9.42 -11.37 16.04
CA LEU A 125 -8.22 -11.78 15.29
C LEU A 125 -7.08 -12.06 16.27
N TYR A 126 -6.50 -13.26 16.22
CA TYR A 126 -5.49 -13.70 17.17
C TYR A 126 -4.07 -13.82 16.59
N ARG A 127 -3.93 -13.80 15.27
CA ARG A 127 -2.63 -13.89 14.61
C ARG A 127 -2.06 -12.48 14.36
N VAL A 128 -1.72 -11.78 15.43
CA VAL A 128 -1.17 -10.43 15.38
C VAL A 128 0.34 -10.48 15.54
N ARG A 129 1.06 -9.89 14.62
CA ARG A 129 2.52 -9.73 14.68
C ARG A 129 2.88 -8.26 14.70
N LEU A 130 3.80 -7.91 15.56
CA LEU A 130 4.33 -6.56 15.67
C LEU A 130 5.75 -6.52 15.11
N ILE A 131 5.99 -5.60 14.17
CA ILE A 131 7.31 -5.31 13.65
C ILE A 131 7.63 -3.86 13.94
N ALA A 132 8.63 -3.65 14.79
CA ALA A 132 9.20 -2.33 15.01
C ALA A 132 10.37 -2.13 14.06
N GLU A 133 10.33 -1.06 13.31
CA GLU A 133 11.37 -0.72 12.36
C GLU A 133 12.13 0.49 12.90
N ALA A 134 13.45 0.31 13.16
CA ALA A 134 14.28 1.42 13.60
C ALA A 134 14.66 2.27 12.39
N THR A 135 14.59 3.57 12.54
CA THR A 135 15.19 4.49 11.60
C THR A 135 16.67 4.20 11.52
N GLY A 136 17.14 3.66 10.42
CA GLY A 136 18.58 3.53 10.19
C GLY A 136 19.22 4.91 10.25
N GLY A 137 20.07 5.10 11.24
CA GLY A 137 20.86 6.32 11.38
C GLY A 137 21.87 6.48 10.24
#